data_19e17935be47ef6afe0a589407957907
#
_entry.id   19e17935be47ef6afe0a589407957907
#
_cell.length_a   1.000
_cell.length_b   1.000
_cell.length_c   1.000
_cell.angle_alpha   90.00
_cell.angle_beta   90.00
_cell.angle_gamma   90.00
#
_symmetry.space_group_name_H-M   'P 1'
#
loop_
_entity.id
_entity.type
_entity.pdbx_description
1 polymer ?
#
loop_
_entity_poly.entity_id
_entity_poly.type
_entity_poly.pdbx_seq_one_letter_code
_entity_poly.pdbx_strand_id
1 'polypeptide(L)'
;MEGAFENKILKSFVFNPLKCLNFAPERVKSGTSILKKRKMSETKFKSDVEAVDALADKFEALKQEISKVIVGQDEVVKTVIIALFSNGHSLLVGVPGLAKTLLVSTISSVLDLDFKRIQFTPDLMPSDIIGSEILQENRTFQFNKGPLFANIVLADEINRTPPKTQAALLEAMQEKVVTVSGVSHYLPKPFFVLATQNPIEQEGTYPLPEAQLDRFMFHIPLDYPSFQQEIEVVKNTTGYQTTQLKNIVTANQIQEFQQLVRKIPVTDHVLEYAVSLVAKTRPGTDRAASMVNQYISWGAGPRASQFLIVGAKCHAAVMGKYAPDISDIQAIAKYVLRHRIVRNYKAEAEGIREEQIIDQLL
;
A
#
# COMPACT_ATOMS: atom_id res chain seq x y z
N MET A 1 -36.58 4.03 53.23
CA MET A 1 -36.78 2.78 52.47
C MET A 1 -35.92 2.83 51.23
N GLU A 2 -34.66 2.78 51.46
CA GLU A 2 -33.60 2.69 50.44
C GLU A 2 -32.84 1.41 50.71
N GLY A 3 -32.48 0.67 49.70
CA GLY A 3 -31.59 -0.50 49.85
C GLY A 3 -32.27 -1.82 49.58
N ALA A 4 -32.35 -2.26 48.31
CA ALA A 4 -32.44 -3.66 47.89
C ALA A 4 -32.64 -3.77 46.35
N PHE A 5 -31.71 -3.28 45.54
CA PHE A 5 -31.68 -3.61 44.12
C PHE A 5 -30.26 -3.57 43.50
N GLU A 6 -29.25 -3.89 44.27
CA GLU A 6 -27.91 -4.17 43.75
C GLU A 6 -27.49 -5.54 44.29
N ASN A 7 -27.58 -6.59 43.48
CA ASN A 7 -26.83 -7.85 43.59
C ASN A 7 -27.58 -9.04 42.95
N LYS A 8 -27.82 -8.96 41.62
CA LYS A 8 -28.31 -10.15 40.91
C LYS A 8 -27.99 -10.20 39.40
N ILE A 9 -26.87 -9.64 38.93
CA ILE A 9 -26.41 -9.87 37.57
C ILE A 9 -24.87 -9.98 37.53
N LEU A 10 -24.31 -10.91 38.27
CA LEU A 10 -22.88 -11.25 38.21
C LEU A 10 -22.64 -12.68 38.67
N LYS A 11 -23.30 -13.66 38.05
CA LYS A 11 -22.95 -15.09 38.16
C LYS A 11 -23.67 -15.87 37.07
N SER A 12 -23.13 -15.93 35.85
CA SER A 12 -23.31 -17.07 34.93
C SER A 12 -22.63 -16.78 33.57
N PHE A 13 -21.31 -16.81 33.51
CA PHE A 13 -20.56 -17.15 32.31
C PHE A 13 -19.29 -17.89 32.73
N VAL A 14 -19.48 -19.15 33.13
CA VAL A 14 -18.38 -20.10 33.19
C VAL A 14 -18.25 -20.71 31.80
N PHE A 15 -17.21 -20.36 31.10
CA PHE A 15 -16.80 -20.97 29.86
C PHE A 15 -16.31 -22.40 30.12
N ASN A 16 -16.97 -23.39 29.56
CA ASN A 16 -16.54 -24.79 29.62
C ASN A 16 -15.94 -25.16 28.23
N PRO A 17 -14.60 -25.33 28.13
CA PRO A 17 -14.01 -25.78 26.86
C PRO A 17 -13.92 -27.29 26.88
N LEU A 18 -14.79 -28.01 26.17
CA LEU A 18 -14.58 -29.38 25.71
C LEU A 18 -15.89 -30.01 25.20
N LYS A 19 -16.21 -29.80 23.94
CA LYS A 19 -16.94 -30.79 23.12
C LYS A 19 -16.58 -30.56 21.64
N CYS A 20 -15.48 -31.18 21.25
CA CYS A 20 -15.20 -31.44 19.83
C CYS A 20 -16.16 -32.52 19.35
N LEU A 21 -17.08 -32.14 18.50
CA LEU A 21 -17.85 -33.08 17.68
C LEU A 21 -17.06 -33.37 16.40
N ASN A 22 -16.59 -34.61 16.29
CA ASN A 22 -16.01 -35.18 15.09
C ASN A 22 -17.07 -35.26 13.99
N PHE A 23 -16.92 -34.47 12.95
CA PHE A 23 -17.54 -34.70 11.65
C PHE A 23 -16.49 -35.30 10.72
N ALA A 24 -16.67 -36.54 10.33
CA ALA A 24 -15.90 -37.18 9.29
C ALA A 24 -16.26 -36.58 7.91
N PRO A 25 -15.28 -36.33 7.01
CA PRO A 25 -15.57 -35.78 5.69
C PRO A 25 -16.07 -36.87 4.77
N GLU A 26 -17.27 -36.67 4.19
CA GLU A 26 -17.75 -37.47 3.04
C GLU A 26 -16.82 -37.25 1.83
N ARG A 27 -16.47 -38.41 1.21
CA ARG A 27 -15.65 -38.47 -0.01
C ARG A 27 -16.43 -37.86 -1.21
N VAL A 28 -16.02 -36.69 -1.65
CA VAL A 28 -16.40 -36.17 -2.97
C VAL A 28 -15.45 -36.75 -4.01
N LYS A 29 -16.03 -37.43 -4.99
CA LYS A 29 -15.33 -38.06 -6.11
C LYS A 29 -14.58 -37.00 -6.96
N SER A 30 -13.33 -37.25 -7.21
CA SER A 30 -12.40 -36.47 -8.00
C SER A 30 -12.80 -36.36 -9.46
N GLY A 31 -13.18 -35.17 -9.90
CA GLY A 31 -13.12 -34.78 -11.30
C GLY A 31 -11.70 -34.27 -11.59
N THR A 32 -10.97 -35.03 -12.40
CA THR A 32 -9.59 -34.75 -12.82
C THR A 32 -9.54 -33.53 -13.73
N SER A 33 -9.34 -32.35 -13.16
CA SER A 33 -8.89 -31.16 -13.89
C SER A 33 -7.36 -31.16 -13.91
N ILE A 34 -6.78 -31.37 -15.11
CA ILE A 34 -5.34 -31.30 -15.35
C ILE A 34 -4.88 -29.86 -15.25
N LEU A 35 -4.66 -29.39 -14.03
CA LEU A 35 -3.88 -28.19 -13.76
C LEU A 35 -2.40 -28.55 -13.98
N LYS A 36 -1.85 -28.12 -15.12
CA LYS A 36 -0.40 -28.08 -15.33
C LYS A 36 0.25 -27.33 -14.17
N LYS A 37 0.79 -28.04 -13.19
CA LYS A 37 1.72 -27.48 -12.19
C LYS A 37 2.90 -26.87 -12.95
N ARG A 38 2.90 -25.55 -13.13
CA ARG A 38 4.10 -24.81 -13.50
C ARG A 38 5.11 -25.08 -12.39
N LYS A 39 6.20 -25.78 -12.70
CA LYS A 39 7.31 -25.99 -11.78
C LYS A 39 7.78 -24.62 -11.32
N MET A 40 7.53 -24.30 -10.05
CA MET A 40 8.16 -23.15 -9.38
C MET A 40 9.66 -23.42 -9.34
N SER A 41 10.44 -22.60 -10.04
CA SER A 41 11.87 -22.54 -9.82
C SER A 41 12.08 -21.82 -8.49
N GLU A 42 12.34 -22.58 -7.44
CA GLU A 42 12.77 -22.05 -6.15
C GLU A 42 14.17 -21.45 -6.31
N THR A 43 14.29 -20.15 -6.40
CA THR A 43 15.56 -19.45 -6.16
C THR A 43 15.80 -19.41 -4.65
N LYS A 44 16.25 -20.50 -4.07
CA LYS A 44 16.69 -20.53 -2.67
C LYS A 44 18.05 -19.84 -2.59
N PHE A 45 18.09 -18.62 -2.07
CA PHE A 45 19.34 -17.98 -1.67
C PHE A 45 20.02 -18.82 -0.59
N LYS A 46 21.36 -18.91 -0.64
CA LYS A 46 22.15 -19.70 0.31
C LYS A 46 22.24 -19.05 1.69
N SER A 47 22.05 -17.72 1.75
CA SER A 47 22.06 -16.93 2.98
C SER A 47 21.15 -15.69 2.85
N ASP A 48 20.73 -15.12 3.98
CA ASP A 48 19.95 -13.87 4.00
C ASP A 48 20.81 -12.69 3.49
N VAL A 49 22.14 -12.73 3.63
CA VAL A 49 23.07 -11.73 3.07
C VAL A 49 23.02 -11.75 1.54
N GLU A 50 23.18 -12.93 0.91
CA GLU A 50 23.08 -13.09 -0.54
C GLU A 50 21.70 -12.63 -1.06
N ALA A 51 20.65 -12.83 -0.28
CA ALA A 51 19.29 -12.39 -0.64
C ALA A 51 19.15 -10.86 -0.60
N VAL A 52 19.80 -10.17 0.35
CA VAL A 52 19.83 -8.70 0.41
C VAL A 52 20.62 -8.13 -0.76
N ASP A 53 21.80 -8.69 -1.07
CA ASP A 53 22.60 -8.26 -2.21
C ASP A 53 21.83 -8.43 -3.53
N ALA A 54 21.16 -9.58 -3.71
CA ALA A 54 20.32 -9.81 -4.87
C ALA A 54 19.12 -8.85 -4.96
N LEU A 55 18.54 -8.42 -3.83
CA LEU A 55 17.49 -7.42 -3.79
C LEU A 55 18.02 -6.05 -4.25
N ALA A 56 19.20 -5.64 -3.77
CA ALA A 56 19.83 -4.37 -4.16
C ALA A 56 20.15 -4.35 -5.66
N ASP A 57 20.77 -5.42 -6.19
CA ASP A 57 21.07 -5.55 -7.62
C ASP A 57 19.80 -5.50 -8.48
N LYS A 58 18.74 -6.19 -8.05
CA LYS A 58 17.45 -6.20 -8.75
C LYS A 58 16.78 -4.83 -8.69
N PHE A 59 16.89 -4.12 -7.58
CA PHE A 59 16.36 -2.77 -7.45
C PHE A 59 17.03 -1.79 -8.43
N GLU A 60 18.36 -1.81 -8.52
CA GLU A 60 19.08 -0.98 -9.48
C GLU A 60 18.74 -1.33 -10.94
N ALA A 61 18.64 -2.62 -11.26
CA ALA A 61 18.21 -3.07 -12.58
C ALA A 61 16.76 -2.63 -12.92
N LEU A 62 15.84 -2.68 -11.94
CA LEU A 62 14.48 -2.16 -12.09
C LEU A 62 14.47 -0.67 -12.37
N LYS A 63 15.21 0.11 -11.59
CA LYS A 63 15.34 1.56 -11.76
C LYS A 63 15.86 1.92 -13.15
N GLN A 64 16.93 1.26 -13.62
CA GLN A 64 17.48 1.47 -14.95
C GLN A 64 16.51 1.08 -16.06
N GLU A 65 15.74 0.02 -15.89
CA GLU A 65 14.77 -0.40 -16.91
C GLU A 65 13.58 0.56 -16.99
N ILE A 66 13.06 1.02 -15.84
CA ILE A 66 11.96 1.97 -15.75
C ILE A 66 12.36 3.34 -16.27
N SER A 67 13.59 3.81 -16.02
CA SER A 67 14.09 5.12 -16.49
C SER A 67 14.15 5.26 -18.02
N LYS A 68 14.09 4.17 -18.77
CA LYS A 68 13.98 4.20 -20.23
C LYS A 68 12.66 4.82 -20.72
N VAL A 69 11.63 4.80 -19.89
CA VAL A 69 10.27 5.28 -20.23
C VAL A 69 9.86 6.44 -19.31
N ILE A 70 10.20 6.36 -18.03
CA ILE A 70 9.82 7.35 -17.04
C ILE A 70 11.00 8.29 -16.78
N VAL A 71 10.83 9.55 -17.11
CA VAL A 71 11.85 10.60 -16.97
C VAL A 71 11.53 11.48 -15.76
N GLY A 72 12.51 11.76 -14.92
CA GLY A 72 12.43 12.77 -13.87
C GLY A 72 11.62 12.39 -12.62
N GLN A 73 11.22 11.13 -12.48
CA GLN A 73 10.44 10.64 -11.33
C GLN A 73 11.20 9.56 -10.51
N ASP A 74 12.52 9.66 -10.43
CA ASP A 74 13.36 8.63 -9.79
C ASP A 74 12.98 8.36 -8.33
N GLU A 75 12.70 9.40 -7.53
CA GLU A 75 12.30 9.25 -6.13
C GLU A 75 10.88 8.66 -6.01
N VAL A 76 9.98 8.97 -6.94
CA VAL A 76 8.64 8.37 -6.99
C VAL A 76 8.75 6.87 -7.30
N VAL A 77 9.51 6.51 -8.33
CA VAL A 77 9.78 5.12 -8.70
C VAL A 77 10.40 4.35 -7.54
N LYS A 78 11.44 4.90 -6.92
CA LYS A 78 12.10 4.32 -5.74
C LYS A 78 11.09 4.06 -4.62
N THR A 79 10.29 5.06 -4.27
CA THR A 79 9.33 4.97 -3.17
C THR A 79 8.21 3.97 -3.46
N VAL A 80 7.72 3.90 -4.71
CA VAL A 80 6.72 2.89 -5.13
C VAL A 80 7.29 1.46 -5.04
N ILE A 81 8.53 1.24 -5.48
CA ILE A 81 9.18 -0.08 -5.39
C ILE A 81 9.41 -0.47 -3.92
N ILE A 82 9.83 0.47 -3.06
CA ILE A 82 9.96 0.22 -1.62
C ILE A 82 8.61 -0.18 -1.02
N ALA A 83 7.52 0.50 -1.37
CA ALA A 83 6.19 0.14 -0.90
C ALA A 83 5.79 -1.27 -1.34
N LEU A 84 6.04 -1.63 -2.61
CA LEU A 84 5.74 -2.95 -3.16
C LEU A 84 6.52 -4.06 -2.41
N PHE A 85 7.83 -3.89 -2.21
CA PHE A 85 8.66 -4.86 -1.50
C PHE A 85 8.38 -4.90 0.01
N SER A 86 7.85 -3.82 0.55
CA SER A 86 7.35 -3.75 1.94
C SER A 86 5.96 -4.37 2.12
N ASN A 87 5.31 -4.83 1.02
CA ASN A 87 3.92 -5.32 1.00
C ASN A 87 2.93 -4.25 1.52
N GLY A 88 3.21 -2.98 1.22
CA GLY A 88 2.37 -1.83 1.51
C GLY A 88 1.63 -1.34 0.25
N HIS A 89 0.64 -0.48 0.42
CA HIS A 89 -0.08 0.21 -0.65
C HIS A 89 0.28 1.69 -0.64
N SER A 90 0.17 2.39 -1.77
CA SER A 90 0.57 3.80 -1.86
C SER A 90 -0.51 4.68 -2.47
N LEU A 91 -0.54 5.93 -2.03
CA LEU A 91 -1.38 6.99 -2.56
C LEU A 91 -0.49 7.99 -3.33
N LEU A 92 -0.74 8.15 -4.62
CA LEU A 92 -0.08 9.14 -5.48
C LEU A 92 -0.95 10.40 -5.54
N VAL A 93 -0.42 11.52 -5.12
CA VAL A 93 -1.13 12.79 -5.15
C VAL A 93 -0.43 13.76 -6.09
N GLY A 94 -1.13 14.21 -7.10
CA GLY A 94 -0.58 15.14 -8.09
C GLY A 94 -1.60 15.51 -9.15
N VAL A 95 -1.31 16.59 -9.86
CA VAL A 95 -2.18 17.12 -10.91
C VAL A 95 -2.36 16.14 -12.07
N PRO A 96 -3.39 16.32 -12.90
CA PRO A 96 -3.56 15.55 -14.14
C PRO A 96 -2.35 15.73 -15.09
N GLY A 97 -2.12 14.74 -15.95
CA GLY A 97 -1.07 14.84 -16.97
C GLY A 97 0.34 14.41 -16.55
N LEU A 98 0.57 14.07 -15.29
CA LEU A 98 1.89 13.63 -14.79
C LEU A 98 2.19 12.13 -15.04
N ALA A 99 1.64 11.57 -16.10
CA ALA A 99 1.91 10.20 -16.56
C ALA A 99 1.71 9.08 -15.51
N LYS A 100 0.81 9.27 -14.54
CA LYS A 100 0.54 8.29 -13.45
C LYS A 100 0.26 6.89 -13.98
N THR A 101 -0.61 6.78 -14.99
CA THR A 101 -0.95 5.50 -15.62
C THR A 101 0.25 4.87 -16.32
N LEU A 102 1.06 5.67 -17.03
CA LEU A 102 2.26 5.21 -17.70
C LEU A 102 3.28 4.69 -16.67
N LEU A 103 3.48 5.39 -15.57
CA LEU A 103 4.35 4.96 -14.47
C LEU A 103 3.95 3.57 -13.97
N VAL A 104 2.66 3.37 -13.64
CA VAL A 104 2.21 2.11 -13.05
C VAL A 104 2.23 0.97 -14.06
N SER A 105 1.84 1.22 -15.32
CA SER A 105 1.91 0.21 -16.38
C SER A 105 3.35 -0.19 -16.71
N THR A 106 4.29 0.77 -16.68
CA THR A 106 5.73 0.50 -16.85
C THR A 106 6.26 -0.38 -15.72
N ILE A 107 5.97 -0.04 -14.47
CA ILE A 107 6.36 -0.82 -13.29
C ILE A 107 5.80 -2.25 -13.39
N SER A 108 4.52 -2.42 -13.74
CA SER A 108 3.91 -3.75 -13.84
C SER A 108 4.55 -4.59 -14.94
N SER A 109 4.87 -3.99 -16.09
CA SER A 109 5.51 -4.67 -17.22
C SER A 109 6.92 -5.17 -16.85
N VAL A 110 7.72 -4.37 -16.14
CA VAL A 110 9.07 -4.73 -15.70
C VAL A 110 9.05 -5.81 -14.62
N LEU A 111 7.96 -5.92 -13.85
CA LEU A 111 7.77 -6.88 -12.75
C LEU A 111 7.04 -8.17 -13.16
N ASP A 112 6.66 -8.34 -14.44
CA ASP A 112 5.87 -9.49 -14.92
C ASP A 112 4.62 -9.74 -14.06
N LEU A 113 3.88 -8.65 -13.74
CA LEU A 113 2.69 -8.66 -12.91
C LEU A 113 1.46 -8.30 -13.72
N ASP A 114 0.34 -8.97 -13.42
CA ASP A 114 -0.96 -8.60 -13.99
C ASP A 114 -1.39 -7.22 -13.47
N PHE A 115 -1.75 -6.34 -14.40
CA PHE A 115 -2.11 -4.95 -14.14
C PHE A 115 -3.55 -4.67 -14.57
N LYS A 116 -4.30 -3.99 -13.69
CA LYS A 116 -5.62 -3.43 -14.01
C LYS A 116 -5.70 -1.98 -13.56
N ARG A 117 -6.27 -1.14 -14.42
CA ARG A 117 -6.66 0.23 -14.09
C ARG A 117 -8.16 0.28 -13.82
N ILE A 118 -8.54 0.92 -12.73
CA ILE A 118 -9.92 1.22 -12.37
C ILE A 118 -10.04 2.73 -12.32
N GLN A 119 -10.80 3.32 -13.22
CA GLN A 119 -11.13 4.74 -13.16
C GLN A 119 -12.30 4.91 -12.21
N PHE A 120 -12.10 5.64 -11.13
CA PHE A 120 -13.15 5.92 -10.16
C PHE A 120 -14.02 7.07 -10.66
N THR A 121 -15.31 6.80 -10.83
CA THR A 121 -16.34 7.74 -11.29
C THR A 121 -17.48 7.80 -10.29
N PRO A 122 -18.30 8.86 -10.28
CA PRO A 122 -19.40 8.98 -9.31
C PRO A 122 -20.42 7.86 -9.35
N ASP A 123 -20.57 7.19 -10.48
CA ASP A 123 -21.51 6.09 -10.72
C ASP A 123 -20.91 4.69 -10.49
N LEU A 124 -19.60 4.59 -10.23
CA LEU A 124 -18.93 3.30 -10.04
C LEU A 124 -19.43 2.59 -8.78
N MET A 125 -19.87 1.36 -8.95
CA MET A 125 -20.41 0.51 -7.87
C MET A 125 -19.34 -0.44 -7.30
N PRO A 126 -19.46 -0.91 -6.05
CA PRO A 126 -18.59 -1.93 -5.50
C PRO A 126 -18.50 -3.21 -6.34
N SER A 127 -19.60 -3.65 -6.92
CA SER A 127 -19.66 -4.82 -7.81
C SER A 127 -18.80 -4.68 -9.06
N ASP A 128 -18.59 -3.46 -9.55
CA ASP A 128 -17.81 -3.20 -10.75
C ASP A 128 -16.31 -3.43 -10.49
N ILE A 129 -15.86 -3.23 -9.24
CA ILE A 129 -14.47 -3.42 -8.85
C ILE A 129 -14.20 -4.82 -8.29
N ILE A 130 -15.12 -5.38 -7.49
CA ILE A 130 -14.95 -6.70 -6.87
C ILE A 130 -15.47 -7.86 -7.74
N GLY A 131 -16.39 -7.59 -8.65
CA GLY A 131 -17.08 -8.61 -9.42
C GLY A 131 -18.46 -8.97 -8.87
N SER A 132 -19.19 -9.78 -9.61
CA SER A 132 -20.56 -10.18 -9.30
C SER A 132 -20.83 -11.63 -9.71
N GLU A 133 -21.86 -12.22 -9.13
CA GLU A 133 -22.37 -13.52 -9.58
C GLU A 133 -23.29 -13.33 -10.79
N ILE A 134 -23.07 -14.14 -11.81
CA ILE A 134 -23.89 -14.18 -13.03
C ILE A 134 -24.60 -15.51 -13.10
N LEU A 135 -25.92 -15.49 -13.32
CA LEU A 135 -26.70 -16.68 -13.56
C LEU A 135 -26.42 -17.19 -14.98
N GLN A 136 -25.89 -18.42 -15.07
CA GLN A 136 -25.65 -19.09 -16.35
C GLN A 136 -26.90 -19.76 -16.93
N GLU A 137 -26.86 -20.14 -18.20
CA GLU A 137 -27.95 -20.84 -18.90
C GLU A 137 -28.33 -22.14 -18.19
N ASN A 138 -27.40 -22.82 -17.57
CA ASN A 138 -27.60 -24.04 -16.78
C ASN A 138 -28.20 -23.79 -15.38
N ARG A 139 -28.65 -22.56 -15.09
CA ARG A 139 -29.20 -22.10 -13.80
C ARG A 139 -28.23 -22.21 -12.61
N THR A 140 -26.92 -22.23 -12.86
CA THR A 140 -25.91 -22.11 -11.81
C THR A 140 -25.36 -20.67 -11.73
N PHE A 141 -25.07 -20.21 -10.52
CA PHE A 141 -24.39 -18.94 -10.34
C PHE A 141 -22.88 -19.14 -10.52
N GLN A 142 -22.28 -18.28 -11.30
CA GLN A 142 -20.82 -18.23 -11.47
C GLN A 142 -20.31 -16.86 -11.11
N PHE A 143 -19.29 -16.84 -10.25
CA PHE A 143 -18.61 -15.60 -9.89
C PHE A 143 -17.76 -15.09 -11.04
N ASN A 144 -18.10 -13.90 -11.55
CA ASN A 144 -17.30 -13.17 -12.52
C ASN A 144 -16.39 -12.19 -11.77
N LYS A 145 -15.07 -12.43 -11.84
CA LYS A 145 -14.07 -11.64 -11.12
C LYS A 145 -13.99 -10.23 -11.66
N GLY A 146 -14.04 -9.27 -10.77
CA GLY A 146 -13.79 -7.85 -11.08
C GLY A 146 -12.30 -7.52 -11.26
N PRO A 147 -11.99 -6.28 -11.64
CA PRO A 147 -10.61 -5.82 -11.90
C PRO A 147 -9.70 -5.84 -10.67
N LEU A 148 -10.23 -5.97 -9.45
CA LEU A 148 -9.41 -6.17 -8.23
C LEU A 148 -8.61 -7.48 -8.25
N PHE A 149 -9.00 -8.46 -9.07
CA PHE A 149 -8.29 -9.75 -9.17
C PHE A 149 -7.05 -9.64 -10.09
N ALA A 150 -6.20 -8.65 -9.83
CA ALA A 150 -4.91 -8.43 -10.46
C ALA A 150 -3.81 -8.27 -9.41
N ASN A 151 -2.55 -8.37 -9.82
CA ASN A 151 -1.42 -8.17 -8.91
C ASN A 151 -1.20 -6.70 -8.58
N ILE A 152 -1.30 -5.84 -9.59
CA ILE A 152 -1.19 -4.38 -9.45
C ILE A 152 -2.51 -3.76 -9.90
N VAL A 153 -3.11 -2.99 -9.02
CA VAL A 153 -4.33 -2.22 -9.30
C VAL A 153 -4.02 -0.73 -9.19
N LEU A 154 -4.23 -0.01 -10.28
CA LEU A 154 -4.27 1.46 -10.27
C LEU A 154 -5.71 1.90 -10.01
N ALA A 155 -5.98 2.40 -8.81
CA ALA A 155 -7.25 3.03 -8.46
C ALA A 155 -7.16 4.53 -8.78
N ASP A 156 -7.54 4.90 -10.01
CA ASP A 156 -7.34 6.24 -10.53
C ASP A 156 -8.49 7.17 -10.09
N GLU A 157 -8.14 8.31 -9.49
CA GLU A 157 -9.07 9.33 -8.96
C GLU A 157 -10.03 8.77 -7.89
N ILE A 158 -9.48 8.05 -6.90
CA ILE A 158 -10.27 7.35 -5.86
C ILE A 158 -11.28 8.26 -5.13
N ASN A 159 -10.99 9.56 -5.04
CA ASN A 159 -11.85 10.55 -4.39
C ASN A 159 -13.08 10.96 -5.24
N ARG A 160 -13.22 10.51 -6.48
CA ARG A 160 -14.41 10.82 -7.32
C ARG A 160 -15.60 9.88 -7.11
N THR A 161 -15.43 8.84 -6.34
CA THR A 161 -16.45 7.81 -6.09
C THR A 161 -17.00 7.91 -4.68
N PRO A 162 -18.30 7.62 -4.46
CA PRO A 162 -18.91 7.61 -3.14
C PRO A 162 -18.19 6.68 -2.13
N PRO A 163 -18.27 6.95 -0.82
CA PRO A 163 -17.55 6.22 0.23
C PRO A 163 -17.76 4.71 0.24
N LYS A 164 -18.91 4.23 -0.23
CA LYS A 164 -19.24 2.79 -0.29
C LYS A 164 -18.29 2.03 -1.22
N THR A 165 -17.98 2.59 -2.38
CA THR A 165 -17.07 1.96 -3.35
C THR A 165 -15.61 2.10 -2.92
N GLN A 166 -15.24 3.25 -2.34
CA GLN A 166 -13.93 3.44 -1.71
C GLN A 166 -13.70 2.38 -0.62
N ALA A 167 -14.69 2.15 0.25
CA ALA A 167 -14.61 1.16 1.34
C ALA A 167 -14.35 -0.25 0.82
N ALA A 168 -14.97 -0.66 -0.28
CA ALA A 168 -14.75 -1.98 -0.87
C ALA A 168 -13.29 -2.20 -1.32
N LEU A 169 -12.66 -1.19 -1.96
CA LEU A 169 -11.24 -1.24 -2.30
C LEU A 169 -10.36 -1.31 -1.05
N LEU A 170 -10.64 -0.46 -0.06
CA LEU A 170 -9.84 -0.37 1.17
C LEU A 170 -9.95 -1.61 2.05
N GLU A 171 -11.10 -2.29 2.04
CA GLU A 171 -11.27 -3.60 2.67
C GLU A 171 -10.43 -4.66 1.96
N ALA A 172 -10.52 -4.73 0.63
CA ALA A 172 -9.73 -5.66 -0.17
C ALA A 172 -8.22 -5.45 0.01
N MET A 173 -7.75 -4.21 0.16
CA MET A 173 -6.34 -3.89 0.48
C MET A 173 -5.90 -4.47 1.81
N GLN A 174 -6.75 -4.41 2.83
CA GLN A 174 -6.43 -4.84 4.18
C GLN A 174 -6.51 -6.36 4.33
N GLU A 175 -7.64 -6.95 3.92
CA GLU A 175 -7.95 -8.36 4.13
C GLU A 175 -7.34 -9.28 3.06
N LYS A 176 -7.02 -8.73 1.87
CA LYS A 176 -6.56 -9.48 0.67
C LYS A 176 -7.53 -10.58 0.25
N VAL A 177 -8.78 -10.41 0.61
CA VAL A 177 -9.93 -11.28 0.33
C VAL A 177 -11.13 -10.40 0.00
N VAL A 178 -11.96 -10.86 -0.90
CA VAL A 178 -13.26 -10.26 -1.23
C VAL A 178 -14.34 -11.28 -0.96
N THR A 179 -15.40 -10.90 -0.25
CA THR A 179 -16.54 -11.78 0.03
C THR A 179 -17.72 -11.40 -0.86
N VAL A 180 -18.18 -12.33 -1.69
CA VAL A 180 -19.34 -12.17 -2.56
C VAL A 180 -20.33 -13.32 -2.28
N SER A 181 -21.59 -12.99 -2.01
CA SER A 181 -22.65 -13.97 -1.68
C SER A 181 -22.26 -14.97 -0.59
N GLY A 182 -21.48 -14.53 0.42
CA GLY A 182 -21.00 -15.36 1.51
C GLY A 182 -19.77 -16.24 1.19
N VAL A 183 -19.26 -16.19 -0.04
CA VAL A 183 -18.05 -16.93 -0.45
C VAL A 183 -16.84 -16.00 -0.47
N SER A 184 -15.76 -16.43 0.17
CA SER A 184 -14.50 -15.67 0.24
C SER A 184 -13.60 -16.00 -0.96
N HIS A 185 -13.21 -14.98 -1.72
CA HIS A 185 -12.32 -15.06 -2.87
C HIS A 185 -11.00 -14.38 -2.58
N TYR A 186 -9.90 -15.13 -2.57
CA TYR A 186 -8.56 -14.60 -2.31
C TYR A 186 -8.03 -13.84 -3.53
N LEU A 187 -7.42 -12.67 -3.25
CA LEU A 187 -6.74 -11.89 -4.27
C LEU A 187 -5.38 -12.52 -4.63
N PRO A 188 -4.85 -12.29 -5.86
CA PRO A 188 -3.55 -12.81 -6.27
C PRO A 188 -2.42 -12.23 -5.41
N LYS A 189 -1.32 -12.95 -5.29
CA LYS A 189 -0.12 -12.49 -4.58
C LYS A 189 1.06 -12.36 -5.55
N PRO A 190 1.86 -11.29 -5.46
CA PRO A 190 1.67 -10.12 -4.60
C PRO A 190 0.42 -9.32 -5.01
N PHE A 191 -0.22 -8.63 -4.06
CA PHE A 191 -1.32 -7.71 -4.32
C PHE A 191 -0.92 -6.30 -3.89
N PHE A 192 -0.91 -5.37 -4.83
CA PHE A 192 -0.48 -4.00 -4.62
C PHE A 192 -1.46 -3.01 -5.24
N VAL A 193 -1.87 -2.02 -4.47
CA VAL A 193 -2.74 -0.94 -4.93
C VAL A 193 -1.97 0.37 -4.91
N LEU A 194 -1.99 1.04 -6.06
CA LEU A 194 -1.64 2.45 -6.19
C LEU A 194 -2.95 3.22 -6.41
N ALA A 195 -3.35 4.01 -5.43
CA ALA A 195 -4.46 4.93 -5.60
C ALA A 195 -3.95 6.29 -6.04
N THR A 196 -4.74 7.03 -6.82
CA THR A 196 -4.40 8.41 -7.18
C THR A 196 -5.46 9.37 -6.67
N GLN A 197 -5.01 10.58 -6.33
CA GLN A 197 -5.88 11.72 -6.06
C GLN A 197 -5.42 12.93 -6.85
N ASN A 198 -6.39 13.70 -7.31
CA ASN A 198 -6.14 15.02 -7.88
C ASN A 198 -6.41 16.08 -6.81
N PRO A 199 -5.40 16.84 -6.36
CA PRO A 199 -5.57 17.81 -5.29
C PRO A 199 -6.34 19.09 -5.74
N ILE A 200 -6.46 19.34 -7.05
CA ILE A 200 -7.10 20.54 -7.59
C ILE A 200 -8.62 20.37 -7.71
N GLU A 201 -9.09 19.17 -8.02
CA GLU A 201 -10.50 18.89 -8.17
C GLU A 201 -11.18 18.77 -6.80
N GLN A 202 -11.98 19.75 -6.45
CA GLN A 202 -12.77 19.75 -5.20
C GLN A 202 -14.25 19.48 -5.46
N GLU A 203 -14.79 19.93 -6.60
CA GLU A 203 -16.20 19.72 -6.94
C GLU A 203 -16.47 18.27 -7.33
N GLY A 204 -17.56 17.71 -6.80
CA GLY A 204 -17.95 16.32 -7.06
C GLY A 204 -17.01 15.26 -6.50
N THR A 205 -16.19 15.60 -5.52
CA THR A 205 -15.27 14.67 -4.86
C THR A 205 -15.73 14.29 -3.45
N TYR A 206 -15.33 13.09 -3.03
CA TYR A 206 -15.54 12.55 -1.70
C TYR A 206 -14.17 12.31 -1.06
N PRO A 207 -13.67 13.21 -0.21
CA PRO A 207 -12.37 13.05 0.41
C PRO A 207 -12.33 11.77 1.25
N LEU A 208 -11.17 11.10 1.22
CA LEU A 208 -10.94 9.95 2.07
C LEU A 208 -10.77 10.40 3.53
N PRO A 209 -11.54 9.85 4.49
CA PRO A 209 -11.30 10.09 5.91
C PRO A 209 -9.89 9.66 6.34
N GLU A 210 -9.34 10.29 7.38
CA GLU A 210 -8.00 10.02 7.91
C GLU A 210 -7.79 8.53 8.27
N ALA A 211 -8.81 7.88 8.83
CA ALA A 211 -8.79 6.45 9.15
C ALA A 211 -8.65 5.55 7.91
N GLN A 212 -9.09 6.02 6.76
CA GLN A 212 -8.94 5.33 5.48
C GLN A 212 -7.57 5.64 4.85
N LEU A 213 -7.12 6.88 4.92
CA LEU A 213 -5.78 7.29 4.49
C LEU A 213 -4.69 6.54 5.24
N ASP A 214 -4.87 6.26 6.54
CA ASP A 214 -3.91 5.50 7.35
C ASP A 214 -3.63 4.07 6.84
N ARG A 215 -4.47 3.52 5.94
CA ARG A 215 -4.25 2.21 5.31
C ARG A 215 -3.17 2.24 4.22
N PHE A 216 -2.93 3.40 3.62
CA PHE A 216 -1.83 3.56 2.69
C PHE A 216 -0.50 3.68 3.44
N MET A 217 0.51 2.92 3.01
CA MET A 217 1.84 2.99 3.60
C MET A 217 2.49 4.34 3.33
N PHE A 218 2.48 4.76 2.07
CA PHE A 218 3.08 6.00 1.61
C PHE A 218 2.08 6.91 0.92
N HIS A 219 2.19 8.21 1.21
CA HIS A 219 1.63 9.30 0.44
C HIS A 219 2.77 9.93 -0.37
N ILE A 220 2.72 9.76 -1.68
CA ILE A 220 3.77 10.13 -2.62
C ILE A 220 3.28 11.32 -3.44
N PRO A 221 3.85 12.52 -3.26
CA PRO A 221 3.53 13.65 -4.12
C PRO A 221 4.15 13.45 -5.50
N LEU A 222 3.43 13.87 -6.53
CA LEU A 222 3.90 13.94 -7.90
C LEU A 222 3.98 15.42 -8.28
N ASP A 223 5.19 15.89 -8.45
CA ASP A 223 5.47 17.26 -8.89
C ASP A 223 5.67 17.33 -10.41
N TYR A 224 5.59 18.53 -10.95
CA TYR A 224 5.93 18.76 -12.35
C TYR A 224 7.40 18.41 -12.62
N PRO A 225 7.72 17.88 -13.80
CA PRO A 225 9.11 17.69 -14.19
C PRO A 225 9.82 19.06 -14.30
N SER A 226 11.13 19.05 -14.09
CA SER A 226 11.92 20.25 -14.40
C SER A 226 11.89 20.55 -15.89
N PHE A 227 12.18 21.78 -16.28
CA PHE A 227 12.20 22.19 -17.70
C PHE A 227 13.04 21.25 -18.58
N GLN A 228 14.22 20.82 -18.08
CA GLN A 228 15.08 19.93 -18.83
C GLN A 228 14.50 18.51 -18.97
N GLN A 229 13.85 18.01 -17.92
CA GLN A 229 13.15 16.72 -17.94
C GLN A 229 11.93 16.75 -18.87
N GLU A 230 11.20 17.87 -18.91
CA GLU A 230 10.06 18.04 -19.82
C GLU A 230 10.50 18.02 -21.28
N ILE A 231 11.63 18.67 -21.63
CA ILE A 231 12.23 18.57 -22.97
C ILE A 231 12.54 17.11 -23.33
N GLU A 232 13.09 16.35 -22.39
CA GLU A 232 13.40 14.94 -22.60
C GLU A 232 12.13 14.09 -22.77
N VAL A 233 11.09 14.33 -21.97
CA VAL A 233 9.78 13.69 -22.14
C VAL A 233 9.23 13.95 -23.53
N VAL A 234 9.23 15.21 -24.01
CA VAL A 234 8.73 15.55 -25.34
C VAL A 234 9.53 14.85 -26.43
N LYS A 235 10.86 14.83 -26.37
CA LYS A 235 11.72 14.11 -27.33
C LYS A 235 11.39 12.62 -27.39
N ASN A 236 11.19 11.97 -26.22
CA ASN A 236 10.96 10.54 -26.13
C ASN A 236 9.53 10.15 -26.54
N THR A 237 8.54 11.03 -26.37
CA THR A 237 7.13 10.72 -26.64
C THR A 237 6.64 11.14 -28.03
N THR A 238 7.32 12.07 -28.69
CA THR A 238 6.94 12.54 -30.05
C THR A 238 7.69 11.84 -31.17
N GLY A 239 8.65 10.94 -30.84
CA GLY A 239 9.40 10.14 -31.80
C GLY A 239 8.75 8.79 -32.09
N TYR A 240 9.21 8.12 -33.17
CA TYR A 240 8.75 6.75 -33.53
C TYR A 240 9.38 5.61 -32.70
N GLN A 241 10.11 5.93 -31.63
CA GLN A 241 10.80 4.89 -30.84
C GLN A 241 9.83 4.18 -29.90
N THR A 242 9.62 2.88 -30.09
CA THR A 242 8.95 1.99 -29.13
C THR A 242 10.02 1.35 -28.24
N THR A 243 10.05 1.75 -26.98
CA THR A 243 10.96 1.15 -26.01
C THR A 243 10.43 -0.23 -25.58
N GLN A 244 11.19 -1.30 -25.86
CA GLN A 244 10.88 -2.63 -25.34
C GLN A 244 11.44 -2.77 -23.93
N LEU A 245 10.56 -3.03 -22.95
CA LEU A 245 10.92 -3.28 -21.56
C LEU A 245 11.21 -4.75 -21.33
N LYS A 246 12.19 -5.02 -20.47
CA LYS A 246 12.54 -6.38 -20.04
C LYS A 246 11.93 -6.68 -18.68
N ASN A 247 11.45 -7.90 -18.49
CA ASN A 247 11.03 -8.40 -17.19
C ASN A 247 12.27 -8.64 -16.32
N ILE A 248 12.38 -7.95 -15.19
CA ILE A 248 13.56 -7.99 -14.29
C ILE A 248 13.30 -8.88 -13.07
N VAL A 249 12.07 -8.85 -12.54
CA VAL A 249 11.67 -9.56 -11.32
C VAL A 249 10.34 -10.24 -11.55
N THR A 250 10.19 -11.47 -11.08
CA THR A 250 8.94 -12.24 -11.16
C THR A 250 8.08 -12.08 -9.90
N ALA A 251 6.78 -12.41 -9.98
CA ALA A 251 5.86 -12.40 -8.85
C ALA A 251 6.37 -13.22 -7.63
N ASN A 252 7.02 -14.37 -7.88
CA ASN A 252 7.57 -15.21 -6.82
C ASN A 252 8.75 -14.52 -6.13
N GLN A 253 9.68 -13.93 -6.89
CA GLN A 253 10.81 -13.17 -6.33
C GLN A 253 10.34 -11.98 -5.48
N ILE A 254 9.27 -11.29 -5.91
CA ILE A 254 8.70 -10.21 -5.09
C ILE A 254 8.21 -10.74 -3.75
N GLN A 255 7.52 -11.88 -3.72
CA GLN A 255 7.06 -12.48 -2.46
C GLN A 255 8.25 -12.92 -1.58
N GLU A 256 9.31 -13.45 -2.15
CA GLU A 256 10.55 -13.79 -1.44
C GLU A 256 11.19 -12.53 -0.82
N PHE A 257 11.30 -11.43 -1.59
CA PHE A 257 11.79 -10.15 -1.09
C PHE A 257 10.91 -9.55 0.00
N GLN A 258 9.58 -9.66 -0.13
CA GLN A 258 8.65 -9.23 0.93
C GLN A 258 8.86 -10.01 2.24
N GLN A 259 9.18 -11.30 2.16
CA GLN A 259 9.50 -12.12 3.32
C GLN A 259 10.89 -11.77 3.89
N LEU A 260 11.88 -11.53 3.03
CA LEU A 260 13.21 -11.10 3.41
C LEU A 260 13.18 -9.78 4.20
N VAL A 261 12.50 -8.76 3.67
CA VAL A 261 12.35 -7.46 4.35
C VAL A 261 11.79 -7.61 5.77
N ARG A 262 10.84 -8.53 5.97
CA ARG A 262 10.32 -8.82 7.32
C ARG A 262 11.35 -9.42 8.27
N LYS A 263 12.31 -10.23 7.76
CA LYS A 263 13.34 -10.88 8.56
C LYS A 263 14.51 -9.97 8.92
N ILE A 264 14.76 -8.89 8.18
CA ILE A 264 15.88 -7.97 8.45
C ILE A 264 15.83 -7.51 9.91
N PRO A 265 16.93 -7.66 10.66
CA PRO A 265 17.00 -7.26 12.06
C PRO A 265 16.93 -5.73 12.20
N VAL A 266 16.42 -5.26 13.33
CA VAL A 266 16.39 -3.84 13.71
C VAL A 266 16.90 -3.71 15.13
N THR A 267 17.76 -2.76 15.39
CA THR A 267 18.26 -2.46 16.74
C THR A 267 17.20 -1.72 17.56
N ASP A 268 17.24 -1.88 18.87
CA ASP A 268 16.28 -1.21 19.79
C ASP A 268 16.36 0.32 19.65
N HIS A 269 17.54 0.88 19.42
CA HIS A 269 17.73 2.30 19.22
C HIS A 269 16.96 2.85 18.00
N VAL A 270 16.92 2.11 16.88
CA VAL A 270 16.17 2.48 15.69
C VAL A 270 14.65 2.32 15.91
N LEU A 271 14.24 1.27 16.67
CA LEU A 271 12.85 1.09 17.06
C LEU A 271 12.38 2.25 17.95
N GLU A 272 13.16 2.61 18.97
CA GLU A 272 12.86 3.73 19.88
C GLU A 272 12.78 5.06 19.13
N TYR A 273 13.70 5.30 18.18
CA TYR A 273 13.65 6.49 17.35
C TYR A 273 12.36 6.58 16.54
N ALA A 274 11.96 5.51 15.85
CA ALA A 274 10.72 5.49 15.05
C ALA A 274 9.47 5.73 15.91
N VAL A 275 9.39 5.07 17.07
CA VAL A 275 8.26 5.24 18.00
C VAL A 275 8.25 6.65 18.61
N SER A 276 9.44 7.17 18.98
CA SER A 276 9.58 8.52 19.51
C SER A 276 9.20 9.58 18.48
N LEU A 277 9.62 9.42 17.22
CA LEU A 277 9.25 10.32 16.11
C LEU A 277 7.73 10.40 15.97
N VAL A 278 7.03 9.26 15.95
CA VAL A 278 5.57 9.21 15.89
C VAL A 278 4.91 9.80 17.14
N ALA A 279 5.45 9.53 18.33
CA ALA A 279 4.93 10.09 19.57
C ALA A 279 5.04 11.63 19.61
N LYS A 280 6.14 12.20 19.10
CA LYS A 280 6.33 13.66 18.98
C LYS A 280 5.27 14.34 18.11
N THR A 281 4.59 13.62 17.19
CA THR A 281 3.53 14.18 16.33
C THR A 281 2.20 14.38 17.06
N ARG A 282 2.02 13.86 18.30
CA ARG A 282 0.74 13.83 19.02
C ARG A 282 0.60 15.03 19.94
N PRO A 283 -0.26 16.01 19.63
CA PRO A 283 -0.44 17.19 20.47
C PRO A 283 -1.00 16.82 21.84
N GLY A 284 -0.67 17.63 22.85
CA GLY A 284 -1.17 17.47 24.22
C GLY A 284 -0.57 16.29 24.99
N THR A 285 0.48 15.62 24.48
CA THR A 285 1.20 14.56 25.19
C THR A 285 2.54 15.06 25.71
N ASP A 286 3.11 14.38 26.72
CA ASP A 286 4.41 14.73 27.32
C ASP A 286 5.59 14.71 26.32
N ARG A 287 5.42 13.97 25.21
CA ARG A 287 6.42 13.84 24.16
C ARG A 287 6.20 14.76 22.98
N ALA A 288 5.10 15.53 22.99
CA ALA A 288 4.76 16.42 21.87
C ALA A 288 5.84 17.51 21.70
N ALA A 289 6.29 17.70 20.47
CA ALA A 289 7.14 18.83 20.15
C ALA A 289 6.35 20.16 20.28
N SER A 290 7.02 21.25 20.64
CA SER A 290 6.35 22.56 20.83
C SER A 290 5.57 23.01 19.58
N MET A 291 6.17 22.83 18.40
CA MET A 291 5.54 23.13 17.13
C MET A 291 4.28 22.29 16.86
N VAL A 292 4.29 21.02 17.28
CA VAL A 292 3.15 20.12 17.14
C VAL A 292 1.97 20.62 17.99
N ASN A 293 2.21 21.01 19.23
CA ASN A 293 1.17 21.60 20.07
C ASN A 293 0.59 22.91 19.50
N GLN A 294 1.37 23.63 18.70
CA GLN A 294 0.96 24.89 18.09
C GLN A 294 0.19 24.69 16.78
N TYR A 295 0.55 23.70 15.95
CA TYR A 295 0.10 23.61 14.56
C TYR A 295 -0.63 22.32 14.18
N ILE A 296 -0.63 21.30 15.05
CA ILE A 296 -1.28 20.02 14.78
C ILE A 296 -2.53 19.86 15.64
N SER A 297 -3.63 19.46 14.99
CA SER A 297 -4.87 19.06 15.67
C SER A 297 -4.88 17.56 15.97
N TRP A 298 -4.28 16.73 15.12
CA TRP A 298 -4.25 15.28 15.28
C TRP A 298 -2.93 14.69 14.77
N GLY A 299 -2.29 13.84 15.59
CA GLY A 299 -1.00 13.19 15.28
C GLY A 299 -1.14 11.74 14.82
N ALA A 300 -0.03 11.17 14.35
CA ALA A 300 0.01 9.84 13.78
C ALA A 300 -0.24 8.70 14.79
N GLY A 301 -0.94 7.66 14.35
CA GLY A 301 -1.22 6.44 15.10
C GLY A 301 -0.05 5.42 15.10
N PRO A 302 -0.18 4.28 15.84
CA PRO A 302 0.87 3.25 15.90
C PRO A 302 1.21 2.60 14.56
N ARG A 303 0.28 2.58 13.60
CA ARG A 303 0.51 2.07 12.25
C ARG A 303 1.63 2.83 11.53
N ALA A 304 1.79 4.14 11.82
CA ALA A 304 2.89 4.92 11.30
C ALA A 304 4.26 4.37 11.76
N SER A 305 4.41 4.01 13.04
CA SER A 305 5.65 3.40 13.55
C SER A 305 5.94 2.06 12.85
N GLN A 306 4.92 1.25 12.61
CA GLN A 306 5.07 -0.02 11.88
C GLN A 306 5.54 0.21 10.45
N PHE A 307 4.95 1.17 9.73
CA PHE A 307 5.34 1.49 8.36
C PHE A 307 6.71 2.14 8.28
N LEU A 308 7.09 2.98 9.25
CA LEU A 308 8.46 3.52 9.35
C LEU A 308 9.49 2.38 9.45
N ILE A 309 9.26 1.42 10.34
CA ILE A 309 10.19 0.30 10.51
C ILE A 309 10.27 -0.60 9.26
N VAL A 310 9.11 -1.02 8.73
CA VAL A 310 9.11 -1.91 7.56
C VAL A 310 9.67 -1.20 6.32
N GLY A 311 9.34 0.07 6.13
CA GLY A 311 9.88 0.86 5.03
C GLY A 311 11.37 1.12 5.17
N ALA A 312 11.87 1.41 6.39
CA ALA A 312 13.30 1.57 6.65
C ALA A 312 14.10 0.29 6.40
N LYS A 313 13.56 -0.88 6.79
CA LYS A 313 14.16 -2.19 6.44
C LYS A 313 14.31 -2.36 4.94
N CYS A 314 13.24 -2.06 4.19
CA CYS A 314 13.27 -2.15 2.74
C CYS A 314 14.21 -1.10 2.13
N HIS A 315 14.19 0.15 2.62
CA HIS A 315 15.09 1.21 2.17
C HIS A 315 16.56 0.81 2.39
N ALA A 316 16.90 0.31 3.58
CA ALA A 316 18.23 -0.18 3.87
C ALA A 316 18.67 -1.30 2.92
N ALA A 317 17.79 -2.30 2.71
CA ALA A 317 18.09 -3.43 1.83
C ALA A 317 18.33 -3.03 0.37
N VAL A 318 17.52 -2.13 -0.18
CA VAL A 318 17.71 -1.63 -1.56
C VAL A 318 18.94 -0.74 -1.70
N MET A 319 19.43 -0.19 -0.58
CA MET A 319 20.71 0.55 -0.51
C MET A 319 21.90 -0.35 -0.16
N GLY A 320 21.74 -1.68 -0.16
CA GLY A 320 22.80 -2.66 0.13
C GLY A 320 23.19 -2.76 1.60
N LYS A 321 22.34 -2.28 2.53
CA LYS A 321 22.56 -2.41 3.98
C LYS A 321 21.82 -3.63 4.53
N TYR A 322 22.42 -4.34 5.48
CA TYR A 322 21.83 -5.55 6.09
C TYR A 322 20.97 -5.26 7.33
N ALA A 323 20.94 -4.02 7.79
CA ALA A 323 20.08 -3.52 8.86
C ALA A 323 19.79 -2.03 8.64
N PRO A 324 18.59 -1.54 9.00
CA PRO A 324 18.28 -0.11 8.91
C PRO A 324 18.96 0.68 10.03
N ASP A 325 19.25 1.93 9.74
CA ASP A 325 19.67 2.96 10.70
C ASP A 325 18.65 4.13 10.74
N ILE A 326 18.94 5.15 11.53
CA ILE A 326 18.08 6.33 11.65
C ILE A 326 17.91 7.05 10.32
N SER A 327 18.94 7.10 9.49
CA SER A 327 18.89 7.77 8.18
C SER A 327 17.87 7.08 7.24
N ASP A 328 17.69 5.76 7.34
CA ASP A 328 16.70 5.01 6.56
C ASP A 328 15.27 5.37 6.99
N ILE A 329 15.04 5.62 8.31
CA ILE A 329 13.76 6.13 8.79
C ILE A 329 13.49 7.54 8.29
N GLN A 330 14.48 8.43 8.38
CA GLN A 330 14.37 9.82 7.93
C GLN A 330 14.08 9.91 6.44
N ALA A 331 14.69 9.05 5.62
CA ALA A 331 14.47 8.99 4.17
C ALA A 331 13.01 8.75 3.78
N ILE A 332 12.26 7.98 4.59
CA ILE A 332 10.87 7.63 4.28
C ILE A 332 9.84 8.35 5.16
N ALA A 333 10.28 9.07 6.18
CA ALA A 333 9.40 9.64 7.20
C ALA A 333 8.32 10.56 6.61
N LYS A 334 8.67 11.43 5.66
CA LYS A 334 7.71 12.31 4.99
C LYS A 334 6.61 11.54 4.27
N TYR A 335 6.95 10.47 3.57
CA TYR A 335 5.98 9.65 2.85
C TYR A 335 5.04 8.90 3.80
N VAL A 336 5.52 8.51 4.98
CA VAL A 336 4.70 7.82 6.00
C VAL A 336 3.83 8.78 6.79
N LEU A 337 4.34 9.97 7.17
CA LEU A 337 3.69 10.86 8.15
C LEU A 337 2.76 11.89 7.53
N ARG A 338 3.03 12.36 6.31
CA ARG A 338 2.33 13.47 5.65
C ARG A 338 0.80 13.37 5.69
N HIS A 339 0.25 12.18 5.46
CA HIS A 339 -1.21 11.94 5.46
C HIS A 339 -1.76 11.43 6.80
N ARG A 340 -0.95 11.48 7.86
CA ARG A 340 -1.28 11.00 9.20
C ARG A 340 -1.27 12.09 10.25
N ILE A 341 -0.79 13.26 9.89
CA ILE A 341 -0.84 14.45 10.74
C ILE A 341 -1.83 15.43 10.14
N VAL A 342 -2.70 15.95 10.98
CA VAL A 342 -3.75 16.92 10.58
C VAL A 342 -3.41 18.27 11.16
N ARG A 343 -3.25 19.26 10.29
CA ARG A 343 -3.00 20.65 10.70
C ARG A 343 -4.21 21.24 11.39
N ASN A 344 -3.98 22.20 12.25
CA ASN A 344 -5.05 23.03 12.80
C ASN A 344 -5.24 24.32 11.97
N TYR A 345 -6.29 25.05 12.28
CA TYR A 345 -6.61 26.29 11.58
C TYR A 345 -5.47 27.33 11.60
N LYS A 346 -4.68 27.37 12.68
CA LYS A 346 -3.53 28.26 12.79
C LYS A 346 -2.45 27.95 11.76
N ALA A 347 -2.12 26.67 11.60
CA ALA A 347 -1.16 26.23 10.58
C ALA A 347 -1.63 26.58 9.16
N GLU A 348 -2.92 26.42 8.89
CA GLU A 348 -3.50 26.79 7.60
C GLU A 348 -3.43 28.30 7.34
N ALA A 349 -3.78 29.11 8.35
CA ALA A 349 -3.74 30.57 8.25
C ALA A 349 -2.31 31.11 8.06
N GLU A 350 -1.31 30.48 8.67
CA GLU A 350 0.10 30.85 8.55
C GLU A 350 0.81 30.17 7.35
N GLY A 351 0.11 29.35 6.57
CA GLY A 351 0.65 28.66 5.38
C GLY A 351 1.70 27.59 5.72
N ILE A 352 1.71 27.08 6.96
CA ILE A 352 2.63 26.02 7.41
C ILE A 352 2.16 24.70 6.82
N ARG A 353 3.05 24.01 6.08
CA ARG A 353 2.77 22.70 5.47
C ARG A 353 3.22 21.55 6.37
N GLU A 354 2.62 20.38 6.18
CA GLU A 354 2.92 19.15 6.91
C GLU A 354 4.41 18.79 6.83
N GLU A 355 5.02 18.96 5.64
CA GLU A 355 6.44 18.67 5.41
C GLU A 355 7.37 19.51 6.29
N GLN A 356 7.05 20.80 6.47
CA GLN A 356 7.85 21.70 7.32
C GLN A 356 7.80 21.28 8.78
N ILE A 357 6.65 20.77 9.23
CA ILE A 357 6.50 20.24 10.58
C ILE A 357 7.30 18.95 10.74
N ILE A 358 7.19 18.03 9.76
CA ILE A 358 7.94 16.77 9.79
C ILE A 358 9.45 17.03 9.77
N ASP A 359 9.94 17.96 8.95
CA ASP A 359 11.37 18.31 8.88
C ASP A 359 11.94 18.77 10.21
N GLN A 360 11.16 19.44 11.04
CA GLN A 360 11.60 19.86 12.38
C GLN A 360 11.54 18.73 13.43
N LEU A 361 10.86 17.63 13.14
CA LEU A 361 10.78 16.47 14.03
C LEU A 361 11.91 15.47 13.77
N LEU A 362 12.50 15.48 12.57
CA LEU A 362 13.60 14.60 12.14
C LEU A 362 14.93 15.02 12.70
#